data_ef84732873c53605d1ed468443ff2c66
#
_entry.id   ef84732873c53605d1ed468443ff2c66
#
_cell.length_a   1.000
_cell.length_b   1.000
_cell.length_c   1.000
_cell.angle_alpha   90.00
_cell.angle_beta   90.00
_cell.angle_gamma   90.00
#
_symmetry.space_group_name_H-M   'P 1'
#
loop_
_entity.id
_entity.type
_entity.pdbx_description
1 polymer ?
#
loop_
_entity_poly.entity_id
_entity_poly.type
_entity_poly.pdbx_seq_one_letter_code
_entity_poly.pdbx_strand_id
1 'polypeptide(L)'
;MHSSSLAHVQGLVHQYLSDKTSQPLRIIDIGSYDVNGSYKQFFLHPAWDYVGVDLGAGPNVDVVLDSPYRLPFDSFSVDVIVSGQAFEHVEYFWCSWLEMARVLKPGGHIFLLAPSRGPEHRYPQDCWRFYPDAYRALAKYASMELLQVSTDWEPHPSEDSAAWGDTVGVFRQPPLSGMQKLRRNLMQKLRYQVMPGYK
;
A
#
# COMPACT_ATOMS: atom_id res chain seq x y z
N MET A 1 -5.33 7.46 11.01
CA MET A 1 -6.30 6.57 10.33
C MET A 1 -7.68 6.83 10.87
N HIS A 2 -8.75 6.53 10.10
CA HIS A 2 -10.13 6.73 10.50
C HIS A 2 -10.91 5.40 10.44
N SER A 3 -12.10 5.37 11.06
CA SER A 3 -12.86 4.13 11.31
C SER A 3 -13.21 3.34 10.04
N SER A 4 -13.57 4.02 8.93
CA SER A 4 -13.88 3.34 7.66
C SER A 4 -12.66 2.59 7.12
N SER A 5 -11.49 3.21 7.17
CA SER A 5 -10.24 2.61 6.70
C SER A 5 -9.85 1.36 7.50
N LEU A 6 -10.04 1.40 8.82
CA LEU A 6 -9.83 0.22 9.69
C LEU A 6 -10.80 -0.91 9.35
N ALA A 7 -12.09 -0.59 9.18
CA ALA A 7 -13.12 -1.58 8.82
C ALA A 7 -12.83 -2.24 7.45
N HIS A 8 -12.38 -1.46 6.47
CA HIS A 8 -11.98 -2.01 5.17
C HIS A 8 -10.83 -3.01 5.31
N VAL A 9 -9.74 -2.64 6.00
CA VAL A 9 -8.60 -3.55 6.15
C VAL A 9 -8.98 -4.81 6.92
N GLN A 10 -9.79 -4.70 7.98
CA GLN A 10 -10.32 -5.86 8.69
C GLN A 10 -11.06 -6.83 7.74
N GLY A 11 -11.95 -6.29 6.90
CA GLY A 11 -12.67 -7.06 5.90
C GLY A 11 -11.75 -7.74 4.88
N LEU A 12 -10.72 -7.03 4.40
CA LEU A 12 -9.75 -7.57 3.46
C LEU A 12 -8.89 -8.69 4.07
N VAL A 13 -8.43 -8.52 5.31
CA VAL A 13 -7.69 -9.57 6.02
C VAL A 13 -8.57 -10.82 6.17
N HIS A 14 -9.82 -10.66 6.57
CA HIS A 14 -10.76 -11.78 6.65
C HIS A 14 -10.96 -12.45 5.29
N GLN A 15 -11.16 -11.69 4.22
CA GLN A 15 -11.46 -12.22 2.89
C GLN A 15 -10.27 -12.93 2.23
N TYR A 16 -9.05 -12.40 2.39
CA TYR A 16 -7.87 -12.85 1.61
C TYR A 16 -6.85 -13.63 2.42
N LEU A 17 -6.90 -13.57 3.76
CA LEU A 17 -5.89 -14.18 4.62
C LEU A 17 -6.43 -15.15 5.65
N SER A 18 -7.75 -15.32 5.80
CA SER A 18 -8.34 -16.22 6.80
C SER A 18 -7.96 -17.70 6.62
N ASP A 19 -7.71 -18.12 5.38
CA ASP A 19 -7.25 -19.48 5.02
C ASP A 19 -5.74 -19.66 5.12
N LYS A 20 -4.98 -18.58 5.42
CA LYS A 20 -3.50 -18.56 5.44
C LYS A 20 -2.91 -18.55 6.85
N THR A 21 -3.70 -18.74 7.88
CA THR A 21 -3.27 -18.68 9.28
C THR A 21 -2.22 -19.75 9.63
N SER A 22 -2.15 -20.87 8.90
CA SER A 22 -1.11 -21.89 9.08
C SER A 22 0.19 -21.62 8.30
N GLN A 23 0.23 -20.56 7.48
CA GLN A 23 1.36 -20.25 6.62
C GLN A 23 2.17 -19.08 7.20
N PRO A 24 3.51 -19.13 7.14
CA PRO A 24 4.31 -17.96 7.47
C PRO A 24 4.11 -16.89 6.39
N LEU A 25 3.64 -15.72 6.79
CA LEU A 25 3.50 -14.56 5.91
C LEU A 25 4.37 -13.42 6.40
N ARG A 26 5.08 -12.77 5.49
CA ARG A 26 5.71 -11.49 5.73
C ARG A 26 4.82 -10.37 5.22
N ILE A 27 4.44 -9.49 6.13
CA ILE A 27 3.50 -8.39 5.89
C ILE A 27 4.21 -7.08 6.13
N ILE A 28 4.08 -6.14 5.18
CA ILE A 28 4.63 -4.79 5.32
C ILE A 28 3.47 -3.80 5.32
N ASP A 29 3.44 -2.91 6.32
CA ASP A 29 2.54 -1.78 6.41
C ASP A 29 3.29 -0.50 6.04
N ILE A 30 2.91 0.13 4.91
CA ILE A 30 3.57 1.32 4.37
C ILE A 30 2.76 2.56 4.76
N GLY A 31 3.41 3.49 5.46
CA GLY A 31 2.75 4.62 6.12
C GLY A 31 2.18 4.19 7.47
N SER A 32 2.96 3.40 8.21
CA SER A 32 2.51 2.72 9.44
C SER A 32 2.51 3.59 10.69
N TYR A 33 2.99 4.84 10.62
CA TYR A 33 3.02 5.72 11.77
C TYR A 33 1.63 5.87 12.39
N ASP A 34 1.48 5.40 13.64
CA ASP A 34 0.20 5.40 14.34
C ASP A 34 -0.11 6.78 14.93
N VAL A 35 -1.01 7.51 14.27
CA VAL A 35 -1.56 8.78 14.77
C VAL A 35 -2.89 8.54 15.49
N ASN A 36 -3.80 7.78 14.85
CA ASN A 36 -5.18 7.58 15.31
C ASN A 36 -5.63 6.12 15.10
N GLY A 37 -4.74 5.15 15.29
CA GLY A 37 -5.03 3.73 15.09
C GLY A 37 -4.09 3.08 14.07
N SER A 38 -3.97 1.76 14.15
CA SER A 38 -3.04 0.97 13.34
C SER A 38 -3.71 -0.27 12.78
N TYR A 39 -3.34 -0.63 11.56
CA TYR A 39 -3.75 -1.90 10.95
C TYR A 39 -3.10 -3.11 11.61
N LYS A 40 -2.01 -2.94 12.37
CA LYS A 40 -1.29 -4.02 13.06
C LYS A 40 -2.19 -4.99 13.80
N GLN A 41 -3.23 -4.47 14.45
CA GLN A 41 -4.19 -5.28 15.21
C GLN A 41 -4.85 -6.39 14.39
N PHE A 42 -4.98 -6.24 13.07
CA PHE A 42 -5.61 -7.23 12.19
C PHE A 42 -4.62 -8.28 11.67
N PHE A 43 -3.33 -8.05 11.88
CA PHE A 43 -2.24 -8.94 11.43
C PHE A 43 -1.53 -9.66 12.58
N LEU A 44 -2.09 -9.59 13.80
CA LEU A 44 -1.54 -10.25 14.98
C LEU A 44 -1.81 -11.77 14.91
N HIS A 45 -0.95 -12.49 14.22
CA HIS A 45 -0.98 -13.93 14.15
C HIS A 45 0.42 -14.51 14.39
N PRO A 46 0.59 -15.62 15.17
CA PRO A 46 1.92 -16.15 15.52
C PRO A 46 2.80 -16.56 14.33
N ALA A 47 2.20 -16.91 13.19
CA ALA A 47 2.92 -17.29 11.99
C ALA A 47 3.23 -16.09 11.07
N TRP A 48 2.76 -14.89 11.39
CA TRP A 48 2.89 -13.70 10.52
C TRP A 48 3.95 -12.75 11.06
N ASP A 49 4.87 -12.35 10.19
CA ASP A 49 5.90 -11.34 10.45
C ASP A 49 5.41 -9.98 9.92
N TYR A 50 4.87 -9.15 10.82
CA TYR A 50 4.41 -7.81 10.49
C TYR A 50 5.51 -6.77 10.75
N VAL A 51 5.79 -5.96 9.74
CA VAL A 51 6.78 -4.89 9.77
C VAL A 51 6.14 -3.57 9.35
N GLY A 52 6.07 -2.62 10.25
CA GLY A 52 5.65 -1.26 9.97
C GLY A 52 6.79 -0.41 9.42
N VAL A 53 6.55 0.30 8.30
CA VAL A 53 7.54 1.18 7.69
C VAL A 53 6.96 2.57 7.45
N ASP A 54 7.74 3.62 7.73
CA ASP A 54 7.35 5.02 7.56
C ASP A 54 8.58 5.89 7.31
N LEU A 55 8.38 7.14 6.87
CA LEU A 55 9.44 8.15 6.74
C LEU A 55 9.85 8.75 8.09
N GLY A 56 8.95 8.74 9.07
CA GLY A 56 9.17 9.24 10.41
C GLY A 56 9.27 8.12 11.45
N ALA A 57 10.18 8.24 12.41
CA ALA A 57 10.20 7.34 13.57
C ALA A 57 9.03 7.63 14.50
N GLY A 58 8.38 6.58 15.02
CA GLY A 58 7.29 6.72 15.97
C GLY A 58 6.53 5.41 16.24
N PRO A 59 5.37 5.50 16.89
CA PRO A 59 4.58 4.32 17.21
C PRO A 59 4.26 3.49 15.96
N ASN A 60 4.39 2.16 16.06
CA ASN A 60 4.16 1.18 15.00
C ASN A 60 5.14 1.26 13.81
N VAL A 61 6.26 1.99 13.92
CA VAL A 61 7.30 2.07 12.88
C VAL A 61 8.47 1.21 13.32
N ASP A 62 8.67 0.08 12.64
CA ASP A 62 9.79 -0.84 12.88
C ASP A 62 11.00 -0.45 12.01
N VAL A 63 10.75 0.14 10.82
CA VAL A 63 11.79 0.57 9.88
C VAL A 63 11.50 1.98 9.39
N VAL A 64 12.43 2.91 9.66
CA VAL A 64 12.38 4.26 9.12
C VAL A 64 12.99 4.28 7.72
N LEU A 65 12.24 4.81 6.75
CA LEU A 65 12.66 4.88 5.36
C LEU A 65 13.42 6.19 5.08
N ASP A 66 14.50 6.12 4.35
CA ASP A 66 15.21 7.31 3.83
C ASP A 66 14.42 7.98 2.69
N SER A 67 13.55 7.24 2.02
CA SER A 67 12.78 7.73 0.88
C SER A 67 11.49 6.90 0.69
N PRO A 68 10.36 7.52 0.31
CA PRO A 68 9.12 6.80 0.04
C PRO A 68 9.20 5.93 -1.23
N TYR A 69 10.29 6.09 -1.99
CA TYR A 69 10.50 5.43 -3.28
C TYR A 69 11.43 4.23 -3.21
N ARG A 70 11.95 3.89 -2.05
CA ARG A 70 12.85 2.76 -1.86
C ARG A 70 12.54 1.99 -0.59
N LEU A 71 12.17 0.72 -0.76
CA LEU A 71 11.93 -0.19 0.35
C LEU A 71 13.19 -1.04 0.61
N PRO A 72 13.69 -1.13 1.85
CA PRO A 72 14.90 -1.88 2.20
C PRO A 72 14.64 -3.39 2.30
N PHE A 73 13.91 -3.93 1.35
CA PHE A 73 13.57 -5.35 1.26
C PHE A 73 13.99 -5.91 -0.09
N ASP A 74 14.35 -7.20 -0.10
CA ASP A 74 14.70 -7.90 -1.33
C ASP A 74 13.51 -8.01 -2.28
N SER A 75 13.80 -8.15 -3.57
CA SER A 75 12.74 -8.42 -4.57
C SER A 75 12.08 -9.76 -4.27
N PHE A 76 10.75 -9.79 -4.35
CA PHE A 76 9.96 -11.01 -4.12
C PHE A 76 10.13 -11.62 -2.71
N SER A 77 10.25 -10.78 -1.69
CA SER A 77 10.45 -11.21 -0.29
C SER A 77 9.21 -11.04 0.61
N VAL A 78 8.18 -10.34 0.13
CA VAL A 78 7.00 -9.94 0.91
C VAL A 78 5.75 -10.65 0.39
N ASP A 79 4.93 -11.16 1.28
CA ASP A 79 3.69 -11.86 0.93
C ASP A 79 2.49 -10.92 0.83
N VAL A 80 2.42 -9.92 1.73
CA VAL A 80 1.32 -8.95 1.78
C VAL A 80 1.89 -7.55 2.02
N ILE A 81 1.36 -6.58 1.29
CA ILE A 81 1.59 -5.16 1.58
C ILE A 81 0.24 -4.54 1.89
N VAL A 82 0.15 -3.81 2.98
CA VAL A 82 -0.94 -2.90 3.26
C VAL A 82 -0.42 -1.47 3.23
N SER A 83 -1.18 -0.56 2.63
CA SER A 83 -0.90 0.87 2.69
C SER A 83 -2.22 1.61 2.69
N GLY A 84 -2.47 2.37 3.75
CA GLY A 84 -3.68 3.16 3.86
C GLY A 84 -3.40 4.58 4.32
N GLN A 85 -4.02 5.54 3.64
CA GLN A 85 -3.88 6.96 3.95
C GLN A 85 -2.41 7.44 3.90
N ALA A 86 -1.67 6.98 2.87
CA ALA A 86 -0.26 7.33 2.67
C ALA A 86 0.03 7.79 1.23
N PHE A 87 -0.61 7.20 0.23
CA PHE A 87 -0.35 7.49 -1.18
C PHE A 87 -0.71 8.93 -1.60
N GLU A 88 -1.70 9.53 -0.97
CA GLU A 88 -2.07 10.93 -1.16
C GLU A 88 -0.94 11.90 -0.79
N HIS A 89 -0.03 11.47 0.08
CA HIS A 89 1.10 12.26 0.56
C HIS A 89 2.39 12.05 -0.23
N VAL A 90 2.40 11.11 -1.19
CA VAL A 90 3.59 10.76 -1.96
C VAL A 90 3.57 11.44 -3.33
N GLU A 91 4.48 12.39 -3.58
CA GLU A 91 4.53 13.17 -4.84
C GLU A 91 4.53 12.28 -6.08
N TYR A 92 5.40 11.29 -6.11
CA TYR A 92 5.57 10.38 -7.24
C TYR A 92 5.08 8.97 -6.86
N PHE A 93 3.81 8.85 -6.46
CA PHE A 93 3.22 7.59 -5.94
C PHE A 93 3.42 6.39 -6.88
N TRP A 94 3.51 6.62 -8.21
CA TRP A 94 3.80 5.54 -9.17
C TRP A 94 5.18 4.93 -8.99
N CYS A 95 6.14 5.66 -8.39
CA CYS A 95 7.46 5.13 -8.08
C CYS A 95 7.42 4.23 -6.86
N SER A 96 6.72 4.64 -5.81
CA SER A 96 6.43 3.80 -4.63
C SER A 96 5.65 2.55 -5.05
N TRP A 97 4.69 2.71 -5.95
CA TRP A 97 3.95 1.58 -6.51
C TRP A 97 4.83 0.53 -7.20
N LEU A 98 5.79 0.96 -8.03
CA LEU A 98 6.75 0.04 -8.66
C LEU A 98 7.65 -0.65 -7.63
N GLU A 99 7.97 0.04 -6.54
CA GLU A 99 8.79 -0.52 -5.47
C GLU A 99 8.00 -1.56 -4.65
N MET A 100 6.73 -1.28 -4.34
CA MET A 100 5.81 -2.28 -3.76
C MET A 100 5.72 -3.52 -4.65
N ALA A 101 5.53 -3.34 -5.96
CA ALA A 101 5.49 -4.43 -6.90
C ALA A 101 6.81 -5.20 -7.01
N ARG A 102 7.97 -4.56 -6.75
CA ARG A 102 9.28 -5.21 -6.73
C ARG A 102 9.42 -6.19 -5.57
N VAL A 103 9.06 -5.74 -4.38
CA VAL A 103 9.26 -6.54 -3.15
C VAL A 103 8.21 -7.64 -3.00
N LEU A 104 7.05 -7.49 -3.63
CA LEU A 104 5.94 -8.43 -3.51
C LEU A 104 6.24 -9.75 -4.24
N LYS A 105 6.03 -10.88 -3.57
CA LYS A 105 6.14 -12.23 -4.14
C LYS A 105 5.09 -12.49 -5.22
N PRO A 106 5.34 -13.36 -6.21
CA PRO A 106 4.29 -13.91 -7.05
C PRO A 106 3.19 -14.57 -6.19
N GLY A 107 1.93 -14.24 -6.47
CA GLY A 107 0.79 -14.66 -5.65
C GLY A 107 0.51 -13.77 -4.44
N GLY A 108 1.42 -12.87 -4.07
CA GLY A 108 1.25 -11.92 -2.98
C GLY A 108 0.21 -10.84 -3.28
N HIS A 109 -0.27 -10.16 -2.25
CA HIS A 109 -1.34 -9.18 -2.33
C HIS A 109 -0.90 -7.79 -1.87
N ILE A 110 -1.43 -6.75 -2.52
CA ILE A 110 -1.39 -5.37 -2.01
C ILE A 110 -2.81 -4.94 -1.67
N PHE A 111 -3.01 -4.50 -0.43
CA PHE A 111 -4.21 -3.78 0.02
C PHE A 111 -3.88 -2.29 0.03
N LEU A 112 -4.44 -1.55 -0.91
CA LEU A 112 -4.21 -0.12 -1.05
C LEU A 112 -5.49 0.64 -0.75
N LEU A 113 -5.40 1.58 0.20
CA LEU A 113 -6.48 2.48 0.56
C LEU A 113 -5.97 3.92 0.47
N ALA A 114 -6.69 4.77 -0.24
CA ALA A 114 -6.36 6.19 -0.33
C ALA A 114 -7.64 7.01 -0.54
N PRO A 115 -7.68 8.27 -0.08
CA PRO A 115 -8.89 9.07 -0.15
C PRO A 115 -9.23 9.45 -1.60
N SER A 116 -10.53 9.40 -1.92
CA SER A 116 -11.08 9.95 -3.17
C SER A 116 -11.55 11.38 -3.01
N ARG A 117 -11.82 11.82 -1.79
CA ARG A 117 -12.29 13.16 -1.41
C ARG A 117 -11.78 13.53 -0.03
N GLY A 118 -12.16 14.67 0.47
CA GLY A 118 -11.83 15.19 1.78
C GLY A 118 -11.08 16.51 1.73
N PRO A 119 -10.99 17.25 2.85
CA PRO A 119 -10.25 18.49 2.94
C PRO A 119 -8.75 18.29 2.73
N GLU A 120 -8.05 19.36 2.40
CA GLU A 120 -6.59 19.35 2.38
C GLU A 120 -6.05 19.02 3.79
N HIS A 121 -5.12 18.07 3.87
CA HIS A 121 -4.41 17.73 5.10
C HIS A 121 -2.97 17.32 4.78
N ARG A 122 -2.00 17.91 5.46
CA ARG A 122 -0.59 17.80 5.11
C ARG A 122 0.20 16.93 6.10
N TYR A 123 0.77 15.80 5.60
CA TYR A 123 1.66 14.91 6.34
C TYR A 123 2.86 14.45 5.48
N PRO A 124 3.86 15.26 5.18
CA PRO A 124 3.94 16.74 5.31
C PRO A 124 3.27 17.51 4.18
N GLN A 125 2.82 16.83 3.14
CA GLN A 125 2.16 17.36 1.93
C GLN A 125 0.87 16.60 1.64
N ASP A 126 0.01 17.14 0.79
CA ASP A 126 -1.24 16.49 0.34
C ASP A 126 -1.34 16.69 -1.18
N CYS A 127 -1.10 15.64 -1.95
CA CYS A 127 -0.87 15.73 -3.39
C CYS A 127 -2.03 15.18 -4.21
N TRP A 128 -2.70 14.11 -3.72
CA TRP A 128 -3.54 13.29 -4.59
C TRP A 128 -4.86 12.88 -3.96
N ARG A 129 -5.85 12.66 -4.84
CA ARG A 129 -7.10 11.94 -4.55
C ARG A 129 -7.27 10.84 -5.57
N PHE A 130 -7.69 9.66 -5.15
CA PHE A 130 -7.70 8.47 -5.99
C PHE A 130 -9.12 7.99 -6.26
N TYR A 131 -9.40 7.76 -7.53
CA TYR A 131 -10.62 7.12 -8.01
C TYR A 131 -10.33 5.72 -8.54
N PRO A 132 -11.36 4.87 -8.78
CA PRO A 132 -11.16 3.50 -9.25
C PRO A 132 -10.30 3.38 -10.51
N ASP A 133 -10.37 4.35 -11.42
CA ASP A 133 -9.56 4.34 -12.64
C ASP A 133 -8.07 4.55 -12.39
N ALA A 134 -7.70 5.27 -11.33
CA ALA A 134 -6.30 5.37 -10.90
C ALA A 134 -5.75 3.97 -10.52
N TYR A 135 -6.54 3.16 -9.82
CA TYR A 135 -6.13 1.80 -9.43
C TYR A 135 -6.04 0.86 -10.63
N ARG A 136 -6.96 0.99 -11.59
CA ARG A 136 -6.86 0.28 -12.89
C ARG A 136 -5.58 0.66 -13.66
N ALA A 137 -5.23 1.94 -13.65
CA ALA A 137 -4.00 2.44 -14.26
C ALA A 137 -2.75 1.90 -13.56
N LEU A 138 -2.71 1.91 -12.22
CA LEU A 138 -1.63 1.33 -11.43
C LEU A 138 -1.42 -0.15 -11.71
N ALA A 139 -2.51 -0.93 -11.79
CA ALA A 139 -2.45 -2.35 -12.14
C ALA A 139 -1.77 -2.56 -13.49
N LYS A 140 -2.20 -1.83 -14.52
CA LYS A 140 -1.61 -1.89 -15.86
C LYS A 140 -0.15 -1.46 -15.87
N TYR A 141 0.19 -0.39 -15.13
CA TYR A 141 1.53 0.18 -15.09
C TYR A 141 2.56 -0.81 -14.56
N ALA A 142 2.24 -1.53 -13.49
CA ALA A 142 3.13 -2.52 -12.87
C ALA A 142 2.87 -3.96 -13.33
N SER A 143 1.96 -4.20 -14.27
CA SER A 143 1.53 -5.56 -14.69
C SER A 143 1.03 -6.40 -13.51
N MET A 144 0.21 -5.78 -12.66
CA MET A 144 -0.49 -6.42 -11.54
C MET A 144 -1.90 -6.80 -11.96
N GLU A 145 -2.48 -7.79 -11.31
CA GLU A 145 -3.91 -8.07 -11.40
C GLU A 145 -4.65 -7.22 -10.37
N LEU A 146 -5.67 -6.49 -10.79
CA LEU A 146 -6.61 -5.82 -9.89
C LEU A 146 -7.77 -6.78 -9.61
N LEU A 147 -7.85 -7.33 -8.41
CA LEU A 147 -8.87 -8.30 -8.02
C LEU A 147 -10.21 -7.63 -7.68
N GLN A 148 -10.12 -6.50 -6.96
CA GLN A 148 -11.29 -5.66 -6.66
C GLN A 148 -10.89 -4.20 -6.49
N VAL A 149 -11.84 -3.31 -6.72
CA VAL A 149 -11.74 -1.89 -6.41
C VAL A 149 -13.13 -1.34 -6.10
N SER A 150 -13.24 -0.58 -5.03
CA SER A 150 -14.46 0.14 -4.65
C SER A 150 -14.12 1.53 -4.12
N THR A 151 -15.12 2.40 -4.08
CA THR A 151 -14.98 3.74 -3.49
C THR A 151 -16.20 4.02 -2.64
N ASP A 152 -15.97 4.56 -1.45
CA ASP A 152 -17.03 5.02 -0.55
C ASP A 152 -17.58 6.35 -1.07
N TRP A 153 -18.63 6.29 -1.88
CA TRP A 153 -19.26 7.48 -2.47
C TRP A 153 -20.10 8.24 -1.46
N GLU A 154 -20.78 7.52 -0.56
CA GLU A 154 -21.60 8.10 0.48
C GLU A 154 -20.77 8.44 1.73
N PRO A 155 -21.16 9.48 2.49
CA PRO A 155 -20.52 9.78 3.77
C PRO A 155 -20.63 8.61 4.74
N HIS A 156 -19.52 8.29 5.41
CA HIS A 156 -19.51 7.26 6.43
C HIS A 156 -20.30 7.74 7.68
N PRO A 157 -21.03 6.86 8.39
CA PRO A 157 -21.77 7.23 9.60
C PRO A 157 -20.92 7.77 10.74
N SER A 158 -19.66 7.32 10.85
CA SER A 158 -18.73 7.81 11.88
C SER A 158 -18.22 9.19 11.50
N GLU A 159 -18.21 10.11 12.45
CA GLU A 159 -17.82 11.51 12.27
C GLU A 159 -16.36 11.65 11.75
N ASP A 160 -15.44 10.83 12.25
CA ASP A 160 -14.03 10.79 11.85
C ASP A 160 -13.82 10.39 10.39
N SER A 161 -14.78 9.69 9.80
CA SER A 161 -14.73 9.17 8.42
C SER A 161 -15.68 9.89 7.46
N ALA A 162 -16.62 10.69 7.98
CA ALA A 162 -17.69 11.27 7.17
C ALA A 162 -17.21 12.15 6.01
N ALA A 163 -16.12 12.89 6.21
CA ALA A 163 -15.54 13.76 5.19
C ALA A 163 -14.71 12.98 4.13
N TRP A 164 -14.27 11.76 4.45
CA TRP A 164 -13.39 10.95 3.63
C TRP A 164 -14.19 9.89 2.86
N GLY A 165 -13.79 9.65 1.62
CA GLY A 165 -14.31 8.55 0.83
C GLY A 165 -13.15 7.71 0.36
N ASP A 166 -12.95 6.56 1.00
CA ASP A 166 -11.83 5.70 0.65
C ASP A 166 -12.04 5.01 -0.69
N THR A 167 -11.03 5.07 -1.56
CA THR A 167 -10.89 4.10 -2.64
C THR A 167 -10.03 2.97 -2.14
N VAL A 168 -10.59 1.77 -2.17
CA VAL A 168 -10.02 0.53 -1.66
C VAL A 168 -9.75 -0.40 -2.83
N GLY A 169 -8.53 -0.89 -2.95
CA GLY A 169 -8.15 -1.84 -4.00
C GLY A 169 -7.33 -3.00 -3.50
N VAL A 170 -7.58 -4.17 -4.08
CA VAL A 170 -6.79 -5.37 -3.87
C VAL A 170 -6.11 -5.76 -5.16
N PHE A 171 -4.81 -5.85 -5.10
CA PHE A 171 -3.99 -6.25 -6.24
C PHE A 171 -3.27 -7.55 -5.91
N ARG A 172 -3.04 -8.36 -6.94
CA ARG A 172 -2.25 -9.57 -6.85
C ARG A 172 -1.07 -9.53 -7.82
N GLN A 173 0.08 -9.99 -7.36
CA GLN A 173 1.25 -10.17 -8.21
C GLN A 173 1.08 -11.45 -9.02
N PRO A 174 0.89 -11.41 -10.36
CA PRO A 174 0.86 -12.61 -11.17
C PRO A 174 2.27 -13.22 -11.28
N PRO A 175 2.39 -14.49 -11.67
CA PRO A 175 3.66 -15.04 -12.15
C PRO A 175 4.18 -14.20 -13.33
N LEU A 176 5.39 -13.65 -13.20
CA LEU A 176 5.97 -12.80 -14.24
C LEU A 176 6.77 -13.65 -15.25
N SER A 177 6.52 -13.43 -16.53
CA SER A 177 7.39 -13.91 -17.61
C SER A 177 8.77 -13.24 -17.56
N GLY A 178 9.76 -13.85 -18.22
CA GLY A 178 11.11 -13.27 -18.30
C GLY A 178 11.11 -11.84 -18.87
N MET A 179 10.28 -11.58 -19.88
CA MET A 179 10.13 -10.26 -20.52
C MET A 179 9.51 -9.23 -19.55
N GLN A 180 8.51 -9.62 -18.77
CA GLN A 180 7.88 -8.74 -17.78
C GLN A 180 8.87 -8.39 -16.63
N LYS A 181 9.66 -9.37 -16.18
CA LYS A 181 10.74 -9.14 -15.19
C LYS A 181 11.77 -8.15 -15.74
N LEU A 182 12.22 -8.36 -16.97
CA LEU A 182 13.19 -7.47 -17.63
C LEU A 182 12.65 -6.05 -17.79
N ARG A 183 11.41 -5.91 -18.28
CA ARG A 183 10.73 -4.60 -18.39
C ARG A 183 10.64 -3.89 -17.04
N ARG A 184 10.22 -4.60 -16.00
CA ARG A 184 10.10 -4.03 -14.64
C ARG A 184 11.46 -3.58 -14.11
N ASN A 185 12.50 -4.41 -14.25
CA ASN A 185 13.87 -4.06 -13.85
C ASN A 185 14.40 -2.83 -14.60
N LEU A 186 14.09 -2.73 -15.90
CA LEU A 186 14.48 -1.58 -16.71
C LEU A 186 13.75 -0.31 -16.25
N MET A 187 12.44 -0.39 -16.04
CA MET A 187 11.65 0.74 -15.52
C MET A 187 12.16 1.21 -14.16
N GLN A 188 12.55 0.29 -13.28
CA GLN A 188 13.13 0.62 -11.98
C GLN A 188 14.49 1.33 -12.12
N LYS A 189 15.38 0.83 -13.00
CA LYS A 189 16.70 1.48 -13.24
C LYS A 189 16.53 2.88 -13.82
N LEU A 190 15.66 3.05 -14.80
CA LEU A 190 15.38 4.36 -15.39
C LEU A 190 14.78 5.34 -14.37
N ARG A 191 13.93 4.88 -13.50
CA ARG A 191 13.37 5.67 -12.40
C ARG A 191 14.46 6.32 -11.55
N TYR A 192 15.48 5.55 -11.13
CA TYR A 192 16.57 6.06 -10.32
C TYR A 192 17.46 7.08 -11.04
N GLN A 193 17.45 7.10 -12.38
CA GLN A 193 18.28 8.01 -13.18
C GLN A 193 17.56 9.33 -13.52
N VAL A 194 16.23 9.34 -13.53
CA VAL A 194 15.43 10.45 -14.08
C VAL A 194 14.80 11.33 -12.99
N MET A 195 14.83 10.90 -11.72
CA MET A 195 14.17 11.65 -10.65
C MET A 195 15.15 12.60 -9.93
N PRO A 196 14.91 13.93 -9.98
CA PRO A 196 15.66 14.88 -9.16
C PRO A 196 15.41 14.62 -7.66
N GLY A 197 16.45 14.57 -6.85
CA GLY A 197 16.33 14.41 -5.39
C GLY A 197 16.33 12.96 -4.88
N TYR A 198 16.69 12.01 -5.71
CA TYR A 198 16.73 10.57 -5.37
C TYR A 198 18.08 10.13 -4.72
N LYS A 199 18.83 11.09 -4.14
CA LYS A 199 20.08 10.77 -3.43
C LYS A 199 19.84 10.64 -1.95
#